data_afb7bc109da79af94844cfc6193a9d57
#
_entry.id   afb7bc109da79af94844cfc6193a9d57
#
_cell.length_a   1.000
_cell.length_b   1.000
_cell.length_c   1.000
_cell.angle_alpha   90.00
_cell.angle_beta   90.00
_cell.angle_gamma   90.00
#
_symmetry.space_group_name_H-M   'P 1'
#
loop_
_entity.id
_entity.type
_entity.pdbx_description
1 polymer ?
#
loop_
_entity_poly.entity_id
_entity_poly.type
_entity_poly.pdbx_seq_one_letter_code
_entity_poly.pdbx_strand_id
1 'polypeptide(L)'
;MKEGKVISSVLATVAVGMISIALTLESNNYLGNEDMLATNINEVNIKDMSTSASRIIKDTDNKKTEKDNDVKEAKMEIAPASVTVPPRVEVYEKMTMEELANKLNRSLSNELAGKGMLIAKKCIELGVDPYVATAIMLHETGCSQGACSHIARTCHNFGGQKGSGCGAYQAYPSVDAGITGMITNLHRNFYSRGLNTIETIGPRYAESPVWATRINGYVSRLRAA
;
A
#
# COMPACT_ATOMS: atom_id res chain seq x y z
N MET A 1 79.33 6.10 -10.77
CA MET A 1 78.41 6.83 -9.89
C MET A 1 77.06 6.88 -10.59
N LYS A 2 76.09 6.06 -10.22
CA LYS A 2 74.71 6.07 -10.72
C LYS A 2 73.79 6.18 -9.52
N GLU A 3 73.11 7.29 -9.40
CA GLU A 3 72.14 7.50 -8.31
C GLU A 3 70.86 6.78 -8.62
N GLY A 4 70.47 5.87 -7.72
CA GLY A 4 69.18 5.18 -7.78
C GLY A 4 68.08 6.03 -7.19
N LYS A 5 67.05 6.35 -8.00
CA LYS A 5 65.81 6.97 -7.52
C LYS A 5 64.96 5.94 -6.82
N VAL A 6 64.75 6.13 -5.51
CA VAL A 6 63.79 5.40 -4.72
C VAL A 6 62.40 6.00 -4.96
N ILE A 7 61.52 5.24 -5.60
CA ILE A 7 60.12 5.60 -5.74
C ILE A 7 59.42 5.16 -4.47
N SER A 8 59.08 6.13 -3.61
CA SER A 8 58.26 5.86 -2.41
C SER A 8 56.80 5.75 -2.84
N SER A 9 56.28 4.52 -2.74
CA SER A 9 54.87 4.22 -2.94
C SER A 9 54.10 4.62 -1.67
N VAL A 10 53.35 5.71 -1.74
CA VAL A 10 52.41 6.08 -0.68
C VAL A 10 51.14 5.23 -0.84
N LEU A 11 50.99 4.21 -0.02
CA LEU A 11 49.70 3.53 0.18
C LEU A 11 48.78 4.47 0.98
N ALA A 12 47.83 5.06 0.32
CA ALA A 12 46.71 5.74 0.99
C ALA A 12 45.74 4.70 1.56
N THR A 13 45.83 4.43 2.85
CA THR A 13 44.88 3.64 3.59
C THR A 13 43.65 4.50 3.84
N VAL A 14 42.56 4.25 3.10
CA VAL A 14 41.25 4.86 3.37
C VAL A 14 40.68 4.16 4.60
N ALA A 15 40.77 4.80 5.74
CA ALA A 15 40.07 4.38 6.95
C ALA A 15 38.56 4.72 6.78
N VAL A 16 37.76 3.71 6.55
CA VAL A 16 36.29 3.82 6.63
C VAL A 16 35.92 3.96 8.12
N GLY A 17 35.71 5.21 8.53
CA GLY A 17 35.21 5.53 9.87
C GLY A 17 33.76 5.05 10.03
N MET A 18 33.56 3.91 10.66
CA MET A 18 32.25 3.52 11.19
C MET A 18 31.91 4.44 12.37
N ILE A 19 31.05 5.42 12.14
CA ILE A 19 30.41 6.15 13.24
C ILE A 19 29.29 5.26 13.78
N SER A 20 29.61 4.50 14.82
CA SER A 20 28.63 3.81 15.65
C SER A 20 27.95 4.86 16.54
N ILE A 21 26.78 5.36 16.14
CA ILE A 21 25.91 6.10 17.05
C ILE A 21 25.21 5.09 17.93
N ALA A 22 25.73 4.90 19.14
CA ALA A 22 25.05 4.19 20.21
C ALA A 22 23.87 5.04 20.67
N LEU A 23 22.66 4.73 20.21
CA LEU A 23 21.41 5.22 20.80
C LEU A 23 21.15 4.37 22.02
N THR A 24 21.42 4.92 23.20
CA THR A 24 20.93 4.41 24.49
C THR A 24 19.40 4.44 24.45
N LEU A 25 18.82 3.24 24.45
CA LEU A 25 17.38 3.04 24.68
C LEU A 25 17.11 3.29 26.16
N GLU A 26 16.61 4.47 26.52
CA GLU A 26 15.87 4.63 27.75
C GLU A 26 14.49 3.96 27.55
N SER A 27 14.33 2.82 28.19
CA SER A 27 13.07 2.11 28.32
C SER A 27 12.17 2.88 29.31
N ASN A 28 11.35 3.78 28.78
CA ASN A 28 10.21 4.28 29.52
C ASN A 28 9.06 3.27 29.41
N ASN A 29 8.85 2.54 30.50
CA ASN A 29 7.63 1.78 30.78
C ASN A 29 6.44 2.72 30.74
N TYR A 30 5.69 2.74 29.66
CA TYR A 30 4.31 3.20 29.65
C TYR A 30 3.40 1.96 29.64
N LEU A 31 3.07 1.51 30.86
CA LEU A 31 1.85 0.76 31.12
C LEU A 31 0.69 1.74 31.04
N GLY A 32 -0.07 1.70 29.96
CA GLY A 32 -1.26 2.52 29.76
C GLY A 32 -2.30 1.71 29.01
N ASN A 33 -3.18 1.08 29.78
CA ASN A 33 -4.57 0.71 29.51
C ASN A 33 -4.99 0.64 28.03
N GLU A 34 -4.86 -0.52 27.42
CA GLU A 34 -5.73 -0.97 26.33
C GLU A 34 -6.87 -1.82 26.92
N ASP A 35 -7.80 -1.16 27.53
CA ASP A 35 -9.11 -1.73 27.80
C ASP A 35 -10.17 -0.84 27.16
N MET A 36 -11.09 -1.51 26.43
CA MET A 36 -12.39 -1.03 26.00
C MET A 36 -12.43 -0.20 24.71
N LEU A 37 -12.50 -0.90 23.59
CA LEU A 37 -13.57 -0.70 22.61
C LEU A 37 -13.58 -1.86 21.59
N ALA A 38 -13.90 -3.06 22.09
CA ALA A 38 -14.45 -4.10 21.23
C ALA A 38 -15.88 -3.69 20.88
N THR A 39 -16.04 -2.87 19.84
CA THR A 39 -17.35 -2.65 19.22
C THR A 39 -17.71 -3.90 18.45
N ASN A 40 -18.69 -4.59 19.01
CA ASN A 40 -19.52 -5.64 18.51
C ASN A 40 -19.85 -5.45 17.01
N ILE A 41 -19.04 -6.04 16.12
CA ILE A 41 -19.43 -6.22 14.73
C ILE A 41 -20.18 -7.56 14.74
N ASN A 42 -21.52 -7.48 14.67
CA ASN A 42 -22.38 -8.63 14.46
C ASN A 42 -21.84 -9.41 13.25
N GLU A 43 -21.40 -10.65 13.51
CA GLU A 43 -21.26 -11.67 12.48
C GLU A 43 -22.62 -11.85 11.80
N VAL A 44 -22.76 -11.24 10.62
CA VAL A 44 -23.85 -11.57 9.72
C VAL A 44 -23.60 -12.98 9.24
N ASN A 45 -24.37 -13.91 9.76
CA ASN A 45 -24.31 -15.33 9.49
C ASN A 45 -24.65 -15.59 8.02
N ILE A 46 -23.63 -15.78 7.18
CA ILE A 46 -23.75 -16.04 5.74
C ILE A 46 -24.44 -17.38 5.44
N LYS A 47 -24.75 -18.17 6.45
CA LYS A 47 -25.47 -19.45 6.28
C LYS A 47 -26.97 -19.34 5.96
N ASP A 48 -27.60 -18.21 6.26
CA ASP A 48 -29.05 -18.07 6.06
C ASP A 48 -29.47 -17.57 4.68
N MET A 49 -28.51 -17.04 3.86
CA MET A 49 -28.83 -16.60 2.49
C MET A 49 -28.85 -17.75 1.44
N SER A 50 -28.26 -18.90 1.76
CA SER A 50 -28.24 -20.03 0.82
C SER A 50 -29.54 -20.86 0.83
N THR A 51 -30.36 -20.74 1.87
CA THR A 51 -31.56 -21.59 2.05
C THR A 51 -32.83 -20.97 1.46
N SER A 52 -32.84 -19.65 1.23
CA SER A 52 -34.00 -18.94 0.66
C SER A 52 -34.09 -19.02 -0.87
N ALA A 53 -33.00 -19.23 -1.57
CA ALA A 53 -32.97 -19.31 -3.03
C ALA A 53 -33.42 -20.70 -3.56
N SER A 54 -33.40 -21.75 -2.72
CA SER A 54 -33.73 -23.13 -3.15
C SER A 54 -35.20 -23.52 -2.95
N ARG A 55 -36.03 -22.64 -2.37
CA ARG A 55 -37.45 -22.92 -2.10
C ARG A 55 -38.43 -22.39 -3.14
N ILE A 56 -37.98 -21.63 -4.14
CA ILE A 56 -38.86 -20.99 -5.14
C ILE A 56 -39.02 -21.82 -6.43
N ILE A 57 -38.31 -22.94 -6.61
CA ILE A 57 -38.32 -23.70 -7.87
C ILE A 57 -38.99 -25.09 -7.75
N LYS A 58 -39.76 -25.41 -6.71
CA LYS A 58 -40.34 -26.75 -6.54
C LYS A 58 -41.87 -26.84 -6.43
N ASP A 59 -42.61 -25.78 -6.70
CA ASP A 59 -44.11 -25.91 -6.71
C ASP A 59 -44.71 -25.30 -7.98
N THR A 60 -44.44 -25.90 -9.13
CA THR A 60 -45.27 -25.74 -10.33
C THR A 60 -45.26 -27.03 -11.14
N ASP A 61 -45.95 -28.03 -10.67
CA ASP A 61 -46.56 -29.04 -11.54
C ASP A 61 -47.78 -29.66 -10.87
N ASN A 62 -48.88 -29.60 -11.59
CA ASN A 62 -50.20 -30.27 -11.42
C ASN A 62 -51.31 -29.47 -10.67
N LYS A 63 -52.12 -28.75 -11.46
CA LYS A 63 -53.52 -29.13 -11.59
C LYS A 63 -54.28 -28.32 -12.67
N LYS A 64 -54.68 -29.03 -13.70
CA LYS A 64 -55.61 -28.65 -14.76
C LYS A 64 -57.02 -28.63 -14.15
N THR A 65 -57.75 -27.50 -14.19
CA THR A 65 -59.22 -27.42 -14.34
C THR A 65 -59.63 -26.03 -14.82
N GLU A 66 -60.37 -26.02 -15.92
CA GLU A 66 -61.07 -24.89 -16.52
C GLU A 66 -62.04 -24.22 -15.56
N LYS A 67 -62.07 -22.88 -15.56
CA LYS A 67 -63.29 -22.07 -15.62
C LYS A 67 -62.95 -20.59 -15.90
N ASP A 68 -63.59 -20.07 -16.96
CA ASP A 68 -63.71 -18.66 -17.31
C ASP A 68 -64.03 -17.79 -16.07
N ASN A 69 -63.30 -16.70 -15.98
CA ASN A 69 -63.85 -15.45 -15.46
C ASN A 69 -62.90 -14.26 -15.80
N ASP A 70 -63.48 -13.24 -16.40
CA ASP A 70 -62.91 -11.95 -16.68
C ASP A 70 -62.00 -11.41 -15.56
N VAL A 71 -60.72 -11.28 -15.85
CA VAL A 71 -59.83 -10.50 -14.99
C VAL A 71 -59.31 -9.33 -15.81
N LYS A 72 -59.79 -8.15 -15.45
CA LYS A 72 -59.27 -6.86 -15.89
C LYS A 72 -57.75 -6.82 -15.63
N GLU A 73 -56.99 -6.72 -16.71
CA GLU A 73 -55.57 -6.52 -16.70
C GLU A 73 -55.22 -5.17 -16.01
N ALA A 74 -54.89 -5.22 -14.75
CA ALA A 74 -54.34 -4.06 -14.03
C ALA A 74 -52.87 -3.91 -14.48
N LYS A 75 -52.65 -3.00 -15.43
CA LYS A 75 -51.34 -2.57 -15.86
C LYS A 75 -50.60 -1.95 -14.68
N MET A 76 -49.79 -2.71 -14.02
CA MET A 76 -48.93 -2.22 -12.94
C MET A 76 -47.80 -1.44 -13.59
N GLU A 77 -47.94 -0.11 -13.58
CA GLU A 77 -46.94 0.82 -14.04
C GLU A 77 -45.81 0.81 -13.00
N ILE A 78 -44.73 0.04 -13.26
CA ILE A 78 -43.53 0.04 -12.43
C ILE A 78 -42.83 1.38 -12.68
N ALA A 79 -43.02 2.33 -11.78
CA ALA A 79 -42.26 3.56 -11.77
C ALA A 79 -40.75 3.23 -11.71
N PRO A 80 -39.89 3.84 -12.55
CA PRO A 80 -38.48 3.58 -12.51
C PRO A 80 -37.94 3.99 -11.12
N ALA A 81 -37.36 3.03 -10.39
CA ALA A 81 -36.68 3.32 -9.13
C ALA A 81 -35.58 4.35 -9.44
N SER A 82 -35.70 5.54 -8.84
CA SER A 82 -34.67 6.55 -8.92
C SER A 82 -33.42 6.01 -8.25
N VAL A 83 -32.45 5.59 -9.04
CA VAL A 83 -31.11 5.17 -8.55
C VAL A 83 -30.42 6.44 -8.07
N THR A 84 -30.46 6.71 -6.78
CA THR A 84 -29.65 7.79 -6.19
C THR A 84 -28.19 7.35 -6.22
N VAL A 85 -27.43 7.88 -7.17
CA VAL A 85 -25.98 7.69 -7.21
C VAL A 85 -25.39 8.38 -5.97
N PRO A 86 -24.62 7.67 -5.13
CA PRO A 86 -24.01 8.30 -3.97
C PRO A 86 -23.08 9.44 -4.39
N PRO A 87 -22.95 10.51 -3.58
CA PRO A 87 -22.12 11.64 -3.91
C PRO A 87 -20.67 11.21 -4.11
N ARG A 88 -20.02 11.72 -5.17
CA ARG A 88 -18.61 11.48 -5.45
C ARG A 88 -17.76 12.16 -4.35
N VAL A 89 -17.02 11.38 -3.56
CA VAL A 89 -16.09 11.88 -2.54
C VAL A 89 -14.67 11.86 -3.09
N GLU A 90 -14.09 13.03 -3.30
CA GLU A 90 -12.71 13.19 -3.75
C GLU A 90 -11.76 13.15 -2.55
N VAL A 91 -10.68 12.37 -2.64
CA VAL A 91 -9.71 12.18 -1.55
C VAL A 91 -8.31 12.68 -1.90
N TYR A 92 -7.96 12.70 -3.19
CA TYR A 92 -6.63 13.10 -3.65
C TYR A 92 -6.67 13.56 -5.12
N GLU A 93 -6.16 14.77 -5.41
CA GLU A 93 -6.06 15.33 -6.77
C GLU A 93 -7.35 15.14 -7.61
N LYS A 94 -8.51 15.44 -7.03
CA LYS A 94 -9.84 15.27 -7.64
C LYS A 94 -10.22 13.82 -7.98
N MET A 95 -9.51 12.83 -7.43
CA MET A 95 -9.84 11.41 -7.56
C MET A 95 -10.57 10.89 -6.32
N THR A 96 -11.49 9.96 -6.55
CA THR A 96 -12.01 9.11 -5.47
C THR A 96 -10.96 8.11 -5.01
N MET A 97 -11.20 7.41 -3.91
CA MET A 97 -10.30 6.39 -3.40
C MET A 97 -10.09 5.25 -4.43
N GLU A 98 -11.15 4.85 -5.11
CA GLU A 98 -11.12 3.81 -6.13
C GLU A 98 -10.34 4.25 -7.38
N GLU A 99 -10.54 5.48 -7.83
CA GLU A 99 -9.81 6.03 -8.97
C GLU A 99 -8.31 6.12 -8.68
N LEU A 100 -7.94 6.61 -7.49
CA LEU A 100 -6.55 6.64 -7.05
C LEU A 100 -5.96 5.23 -6.98
N ALA A 101 -6.66 4.29 -6.35
CA ALA A 101 -6.22 2.90 -6.24
C ALA A 101 -6.01 2.24 -7.59
N ASN A 102 -6.96 2.44 -8.52
CA ASN A 102 -6.88 1.92 -9.89
C ASN A 102 -5.72 2.55 -10.66
N LYS A 103 -5.48 3.83 -10.48
CA LYS A 103 -4.35 4.53 -11.09
C LYS A 103 -3.01 3.97 -10.61
N LEU A 104 -2.84 3.76 -9.30
CA LEU A 104 -1.64 3.12 -8.76
C LEU A 104 -1.47 1.69 -9.29
N ASN A 105 -2.54 0.89 -9.33
CA ASN A 105 -2.51 -0.50 -9.77
C ASN A 105 -1.99 -0.68 -11.20
N ARG A 106 -2.15 0.33 -12.09
CA ARG A 106 -1.61 0.25 -13.45
C ARG A 106 -0.09 0.12 -13.52
N SER A 107 0.60 0.53 -12.47
CA SER A 107 2.07 0.46 -12.38
C SER A 107 2.58 -0.58 -11.38
N LEU A 108 1.68 -1.24 -10.65
CA LEU A 108 2.04 -2.24 -9.64
C LEU A 108 2.03 -3.64 -10.25
N SER A 109 3.10 -4.40 -10.00
CA SER A 109 3.25 -5.76 -10.49
C SER A 109 3.87 -6.67 -9.43
N ASN A 110 3.91 -7.97 -9.70
CA ASN A 110 4.45 -9.00 -8.81
C ASN A 110 3.85 -8.90 -7.39
N GLU A 111 4.65 -8.81 -6.34
CA GLU A 111 4.22 -8.75 -4.94
C GLU A 111 3.35 -7.51 -4.62
N LEU A 112 3.48 -6.46 -5.42
CA LEU A 112 2.69 -5.24 -5.28
C LEU A 112 1.40 -5.24 -6.12
N ALA A 113 1.18 -6.25 -6.97
CA ALA A 113 0.01 -6.33 -7.84
C ALA A 113 -1.29 -6.26 -7.02
N GLY A 114 -2.22 -5.37 -7.43
CA GLY A 114 -3.52 -5.20 -6.77
C GLY A 114 -3.49 -4.48 -5.42
N LYS A 115 -2.33 -3.99 -4.97
CA LYS A 115 -2.19 -3.32 -3.66
C LYS A 115 -2.50 -1.83 -3.66
N GLY A 116 -2.95 -1.28 -4.80
CA GLY A 116 -3.25 0.15 -4.94
C GLY A 116 -4.25 0.68 -3.91
N MET A 117 -5.29 -0.10 -3.57
CA MET A 117 -6.27 0.31 -2.55
C MET A 117 -5.65 0.40 -1.15
N LEU A 118 -4.81 -0.56 -0.78
CA LEU A 118 -4.10 -0.54 0.50
C LEU A 118 -3.17 0.67 0.60
N ILE A 119 -2.38 0.90 -0.47
CA ILE A 119 -1.44 2.02 -0.54
C ILE A 119 -2.22 3.35 -0.46
N ALA A 120 -3.25 3.52 -1.27
CA ALA A 120 -4.06 4.74 -1.29
C ALA A 120 -4.65 5.04 0.09
N LYS A 121 -5.35 4.07 0.71
CA LYS A 121 -5.96 4.23 2.03
C LYS A 121 -4.93 4.62 3.08
N LYS A 122 -3.81 3.89 3.15
CA LYS A 122 -2.79 4.13 4.18
C LYS A 122 -2.05 5.46 3.98
N CYS A 123 -1.82 5.86 2.74
CA CYS A 123 -1.21 7.15 2.42
C CYS A 123 -2.14 8.32 2.81
N ILE A 124 -3.42 8.27 2.44
CA ILE A 124 -4.40 9.31 2.80
C ILE A 124 -4.56 9.39 4.32
N GLU A 125 -4.68 8.25 5.02
CA GLU A 125 -4.77 8.18 6.48
C GLU A 125 -3.62 8.91 7.16
N LEU A 126 -2.40 8.74 6.67
CA LEU A 126 -1.18 9.28 7.27
C LEU A 126 -0.71 10.61 6.64
N GLY A 127 -1.42 11.16 5.67
CA GLY A 127 -1.01 12.37 4.97
C GLY A 127 0.29 12.21 4.17
N VAL A 128 0.59 11.01 3.70
CA VAL A 128 1.74 10.69 2.83
C VAL A 128 1.28 10.79 1.37
N ASP A 129 2.10 11.37 0.51
CA ASP A 129 1.82 11.42 -0.93
C ASP A 129 1.81 9.99 -1.52
N PRO A 130 0.67 9.51 -2.09
CA PRO A 130 0.55 8.15 -2.61
C PRO A 130 1.49 7.85 -3.78
N TYR A 131 1.76 8.84 -4.63
CA TYR A 131 2.69 8.67 -5.75
C TYR A 131 4.13 8.58 -5.27
N VAL A 132 4.52 9.41 -4.29
CA VAL A 132 5.87 9.37 -3.70
C VAL A 132 6.10 8.04 -2.99
N ALA A 133 5.17 7.59 -2.15
CA ALA A 133 5.28 6.30 -1.47
C ALA A 133 5.39 5.14 -2.46
N THR A 134 4.54 5.12 -3.50
CA THR A 134 4.56 4.09 -4.55
C THR A 134 5.87 4.15 -5.35
N ALA A 135 6.32 5.33 -5.73
CA ALA A 135 7.56 5.54 -6.47
C ALA A 135 8.79 5.00 -5.71
N ILE A 136 8.85 5.26 -4.40
CA ILE A 136 9.92 4.74 -3.55
C ILE A 136 9.86 3.21 -3.49
N MET A 137 8.68 2.61 -3.23
CA MET A 137 8.53 1.15 -3.23
C MET A 137 9.00 0.53 -4.55
N LEU A 138 8.59 1.07 -5.70
CA LEU A 138 9.00 0.58 -7.02
C LEU A 138 10.51 0.73 -7.25
N HIS A 139 11.11 1.84 -6.79
CA HIS A 139 12.54 2.10 -6.91
C HIS A 139 13.37 1.13 -6.07
N GLU A 140 13.02 0.96 -4.80
CA GLU A 140 13.78 0.14 -3.84
C GLU A 140 13.68 -1.37 -4.14
N THR A 141 12.58 -1.78 -4.75
CA THR A 141 12.32 -3.21 -4.97
C THR A 141 12.57 -3.70 -6.38
N GLY A 142 12.61 -2.79 -7.37
CA GLY A 142 12.68 -3.15 -8.79
C GLY A 142 11.42 -3.84 -9.31
N CYS A 143 10.32 -3.89 -8.54
CA CYS A 143 9.08 -4.59 -8.91
C CYS A 143 8.47 -4.11 -10.25
N SER A 144 8.78 -2.90 -10.70
CA SER A 144 8.31 -2.36 -11.98
C SER A 144 9.08 -2.86 -13.22
N GLN A 145 10.21 -3.55 -13.03
CA GLN A 145 11.13 -3.94 -14.11
C GLN A 145 11.34 -5.46 -14.20
N GLY A 146 10.44 -6.23 -13.64
CA GLY A 146 10.53 -7.68 -13.58
C GLY A 146 10.27 -8.21 -12.17
N ALA A 147 10.98 -9.25 -11.74
CA ALA A 147 10.82 -9.79 -10.40
C ALA A 147 11.27 -8.78 -9.34
N CYS A 148 10.52 -8.68 -8.27
CA CYS A 148 10.92 -7.87 -7.11
C CYS A 148 12.23 -8.39 -6.50
N SER A 149 12.94 -7.54 -5.79
CA SER A 149 14.18 -7.88 -5.07
C SER A 149 13.96 -9.04 -4.08
N HIS A 150 15.02 -9.74 -3.73
CA HIS A 150 14.96 -10.84 -2.76
C HIS A 150 14.32 -10.37 -1.44
N ILE A 151 14.72 -9.21 -0.91
CA ILE A 151 14.21 -8.66 0.35
C ILE A 151 12.70 -8.38 0.26
N ALA A 152 12.21 -7.86 -0.87
CA ALA A 152 10.78 -7.65 -1.06
C ALA A 152 9.99 -8.97 -1.08
N ARG A 153 10.53 -10.01 -1.74
CA ARG A 153 9.86 -11.32 -1.87
C ARG A 153 9.87 -12.16 -0.61
N THR A 154 10.99 -12.17 0.13
CA THR A 154 11.18 -13.08 1.28
C THR A 154 10.91 -12.42 2.62
N CYS A 155 11.14 -11.12 2.72
CA CYS A 155 11.02 -10.38 3.97
C CYS A 155 9.86 -9.38 3.93
N HIS A 156 9.15 -9.27 2.79
CA HIS A 156 8.08 -8.30 2.55
C HIS A 156 8.50 -6.85 2.85
N ASN A 157 9.79 -6.53 2.65
CA ASN A 157 10.35 -5.21 2.94
C ASN A 157 10.44 -4.40 1.64
N PHE A 158 9.55 -3.42 1.50
CA PHE A 158 9.39 -2.63 0.28
C PHE A 158 10.11 -1.28 0.31
N GLY A 159 10.83 -0.95 1.36
CA GLY A 159 11.54 0.31 1.53
C GLY A 159 13.00 0.16 1.94
N GLY A 160 13.58 -1.04 1.88
CA GLY A 160 14.96 -1.28 2.31
C GLY A 160 15.21 -0.97 3.79
N GLN A 161 14.18 -1.02 4.62
CA GLN A 161 14.25 -0.64 6.03
C GLN A 161 15.19 -1.55 6.79
N LYS A 162 16.15 -0.95 7.49
CA LYS A 162 17.05 -1.67 8.38
C LYS A 162 16.31 -2.17 9.62
N GLY A 163 16.71 -3.32 10.14
CA GLY A 163 16.06 -3.95 11.28
C GLY A 163 16.51 -5.37 11.49
N SER A 164 15.59 -6.22 11.94
CA SER A 164 15.85 -7.63 12.26
C SER A 164 14.87 -8.56 11.56
N GLY A 165 15.18 -9.86 11.58
CA GLY A 165 14.34 -10.92 11.02
C GLY A 165 14.64 -11.27 9.58
N CYS A 166 15.45 -10.46 8.86
CA CYS A 166 15.88 -10.73 7.50
C CYS A 166 17.32 -10.21 7.26
N GLY A 167 18.29 -10.83 7.88
CA GLY A 167 19.67 -10.33 7.91
C GLY A 167 19.72 -8.97 8.60
N ALA A 168 20.23 -7.95 7.90
CA ALA A 168 20.29 -6.58 8.40
C ALA A 168 19.01 -5.75 8.12
N TYR A 169 17.95 -6.40 7.63
CA TYR A 169 16.72 -5.74 7.24
C TYR A 169 15.54 -6.19 8.11
N GLN A 170 14.55 -5.31 8.20
CA GLN A 170 13.29 -5.60 8.87
C GLN A 170 12.50 -6.63 8.06
N ALA A 171 12.07 -7.72 8.72
CA ALA A 171 11.08 -8.63 8.18
C ALA A 171 9.66 -8.23 8.58
N TYR A 172 8.72 -8.41 7.67
CA TYR A 172 7.29 -8.22 7.91
C TYR A 172 6.55 -9.54 7.69
N PRO A 173 5.46 -9.79 8.44
CA PRO A 173 4.73 -11.06 8.38
C PRO A 173 3.96 -11.27 7.07
N SER A 174 3.71 -10.20 6.31
CA SER A 174 2.99 -10.26 5.04
C SER A 174 3.35 -9.07 4.13
N VAL A 175 3.00 -9.17 2.86
CA VAL A 175 3.10 -8.07 1.89
C VAL A 175 2.36 -6.83 2.40
N ASP A 176 1.15 -6.99 2.91
CA ASP A 176 0.32 -5.88 3.39
C ASP A 176 0.95 -5.20 4.62
N ALA A 177 1.51 -5.99 5.54
CA ALA A 177 2.25 -5.48 6.68
C ALA A 177 3.51 -4.71 6.25
N GLY A 178 4.23 -5.20 5.25
CA GLY A 178 5.41 -4.55 4.70
C GLY A 178 5.10 -3.21 4.02
N ILE A 179 4.04 -3.16 3.22
CA ILE A 179 3.56 -1.93 2.60
C ILE A 179 3.15 -0.91 3.68
N THR A 180 2.33 -1.35 4.64
CA THR A 180 1.89 -0.51 5.76
C THR A 180 3.08 0.00 6.59
N GLY A 181 4.03 -0.87 6.90
CA GLY A 181 5.25 -0.54 7.63
C GLY A 181 6.10 0.49 6.90
N MET A 182 6.24 0.36 5.58
CA MET A 182 6.98 1.31 4.75
C MET A 182 6.32 2.70 4.75
N ILE A 183 5.01 2.78 4.53
CA ILE A 183 4.27 4.05 4.53
C ILE A 183 4.30 4.71 5.92
N THR A 184 4.13 3.91 6.99
CA THR A 184 4.26 4.38 8.38
C THR A 184 5.66 4.92 8.67
N ASN A 185 6.70 4.28 8.14
CA ASN A 185 8.08 4.75 8.26
C ASN A 185 8.28 6.09 7.55
N LEU A 186 7.75 6.26 6.34
CA LEU A 186 7.77 7.54 5.63
C LEU A 186 7.07 8.64 6.43
N HIS A 187 5.88 8.37 6.93
CA HIS A 187 5.16 9.31 7.77
C HIS A 187 6.01 9.72 8.98
N ARG A 188 6.44 8.77 9.80
CA ARG A 188 7.11 9.02 11.08
C ARG A 188 8.46 9.72 10.93
N ASN A 189 9.26 9.35 9.91
CA ASN A 189 10.62 9.84 9.78
C ASN A 189 10.75 11.08 8.89
N PHE A 190 9.74 11.36 8.05
CA PHE A 190 9.80 12.46 7.10
C PHE A 190 8.55 13.37 7.18
N TYR A 191 7.38 12.89 6.80
CA TYR A 191 6.18 13.73 6.67
C TYR A 191 5.77 14.42 7.97
N SER A 192 5.76 13.73 9.10
CA SER A 192 5.46 14.31 10.42
C SER A 192 6.48 15.37 10.88
N ARG A 193 7.62 15.45 10.19
CA ARG A 193 8.71 16.43 10.45
C ARG A 193 8.75 17.52 9.40
N GLY A 194 7.73 17.63 8.55
CA GLY A 194 7.67 18.63 7.47
C GLY A 194 8.54 18.33 6.24
N LEU A 195 9.15 17.13 6.17
CA LEU A 195 9.91 16.67 5.01
C LEU A 195 8.96 15.92 4.08
N ASN A 196 8.22 16.64 3.27
CA ASN A 196 7.10 16.10 2.48
C ASN A 196 7.29 16.22 0.96
N THR A 197 8.47 16.62 0.50
CA THR A 197 8.83 16.62 -0.92
C THR A 197 10.00 15.67 -1.18
N ILE A 198 10.13 15.20 -2.41
CA ILE A 198 11.21 14.29 -2.81
C ILE A 198 12.58 14.92 -2.52
N GLU A 199 12.71 16.24 -2.75
CA GLU A 199 13.94 16.99 -2.54
C GLU A 199 14.30 17.10 -1.05
N THR A 200 13.31 17.20 -0.15
CA THR A 200 13.55 17.29 1.30
C THR A 200 13.73 15.89 1.93
N ILE A 201 13.14 14.86 1.35
CA ILE A 201 13.30 13.46 1.76
C ILE A 201 14.67 12.92 1.34
N GLY A 202 15.07 13.16 0.07
CA GLY A 202 16.23 12.54 -0.58
C GLY A 202 17.52 12.56 0.24
N PRO A 203 18.00 13.71 0.74
CA PRO A 203 19.27 13.81 1.46
C PRO A 203 19.34 12.98 2.76
N ARG A 204 18.20 12.55 3.28
CA ARG A 204 18.11 11.72 4.49
C ARG A 204 17.71 10.27 4.21
N TYR A 205 17.14 10.02 3.03
CA TYR A 205 16.66 8.70 2.63
C TYR A 205 17.76 7.89 1.95
N ALA A 206 18.54 8.52 1.07
CA ALA A 206 19.55 7.87 0.26
C ALA A 206 20.82 8.71 0.14
N GLU A 207 21.96 8.02 0.12
CA GLU A 207 23.28 8.65 -0.11
C GLU A 207 23.48 9.10 -1.59
N SER A 208 22.69 8.53 -2.50
CA SER A 208 22.83 8.77 -3.93
C SER A 208 22.30 10.15 -4.33
N PRO A 209 23.10 11.02 -4.94
CA PRO A 209 22.68 12.36 -5.36
C PRO A 209 21.64 12.33 -6.48
N VAL A 210 21.50 11.20 -7.19
CA VAL A 210 20.51 11.03 -8.28
C VAL A 210 19.22 10.38 -7.82
N TRP A 211 19.07 10.07 -6.53
CA TRP A 211 17.88 9.40 -6.00
C TRP A 211 16.62 10.24 -6.26
N ALA A 212 16.63 11.52 -5.92
CA ALA A 212 15.47 12.40 -6.14
C ALA A 212 15.05 12.44 -7.61
N THR A 213 15.99 12.52 -8.54
CA THR A 213 15.72 12.48 -9.99
C THR A 213 15.04 11.17 -10.40
N ARG A 214 15.48 10.03 -9.85
CA ARG A 214 14.89 8.71 -10.13
C ARG A 214 13.48 8.62 -9.59
N ILE A 215 13.24 9.04 -8.34
CA ILE A 215 11.91 9.04 -7.74
C ILE A 215 10.95 9.95 -8.52
N ASN A 216 11.38 11.16 -8.90
CA ASN A 216 10.59 12.06 -9.75
C ASN A 216 10.22 11.39 -11.10
N GLY A 217 11.13 10.62 -11.68
CA GLY A 217 10.85 9.83 -12.88
C GLY A 217 9.77 8.76 -12.67
N TYR A 218 9.77 8.08 -11.53
CA TYR A 218 8.69 7.14 -11.17
C TYR A 218 7.36 7.86 -10.94
N VAL A 219 7.35 8.96 -10.19
CA VAL A 219 6.13 9.77 -9.95
C VAL A 219 5.53 10.25 -11.27
N SER A 220 6.35 10.74 -12.20
CA SER A 220 5.86 11.19 -13.52
C SER A 220 5.18 10.05 -14.29
N ARG A 221 5.74 8.84 -14.28
CA ARG A 221 5.13 7.66 -14.91
C ARG A 221 3.80 7.26 -14.24
N LEU A 222 3.77 7.25 -12.90
CA LEU A 222 2.56 6.96 -12.13
C LEU A 222 1.42 7.96 -12.42
N ARG A 223 1.75 9.25 -12.58
CA ARG A 223 0.78 10.29 -12.92
C ARG A 223 0.29 10.19 -14.37
N ALA A 224 1.10 9.68 -15.27
CA ALA A 224 0.75 9.48 -16.69
C ALA A 224 -0.03 8.19 -16.95
N ALA A 225 0.03 7.20 -16.04
CA ALA A 225 -0.72 5.96 -16.13
C ALA A 225 -2.20 6.19 -15.81
#